data_2345dbf710e02d25cb82872ca4929c1e
#
_entry.id   2345dbf710e02d25cb82872ca4929c1e
#
_cell.length_a   1.000
_cell.length_b   1.000
_cell.length_c   1.000
_cell.angle_alpha   90.00
_cell.angle_beta   90.00
_cell.angle_gamma   90.00
#
_symmetry.space_group_name_H-M   'P 1'
#
loop_
_entity.id
_entity.type
_entity.pdbx_description
1 polymer ?
#
loop_
_entity_poly.entity_id
_entity_poly.type
_entity_poly.pdbx_seq_one_letter_code
_entity_poly.pdbx_strand_id
1 'polypeptide(L)'
;MNNLEAYKGVFVFAQQVDNVISNIAYELIGKGKELAKDLGVEVTAVLVGSDVKGLADQLAEYGADKVIVVDDPELKEYRTEPYTHAIASVIKEFKPEIFLIGATAIGRDLGPRVCARIHTGLTADCTKLDIGDFPMNPVPGRETKHNQLLMTRPAFGGNTIATIACPDFRPQMATVRPGVMQKAPKEAGKKAVVTEFNPGFTKNNKYVDILEVVKSVSNTVDIMDAKILVSGGRGVGSPENFKILDDLAEAIGGTVSCSRAVVDAGWKPKDLQVGQTGKTVRPNVYFAIGISGAIQHLAGMEESDIIVAINKDESAPIFDVADYGVVGDLNKIVPMLTEKIKEAKAAAKNN
;
A
#
# COMPACT_ATOMS: atom_id res chain seq x y z
N MET A 1 -31.46 -9.32 14.15
CA MET A 1 -31.11 -8.39 13.05
C MET A 1 -30.05 -7.45 13.58
N ASN A 2 -28.92 -7.35 12.92
CA ASN A 2 -27.88 -6.41 13.32
C ASN A 2 -28.40 -4.97 13.10
N ASN A 3 -28.34 -4.12 14.13
CA ASN A 3 -28.70 -2.72 13.98
C ASN A 3 -27.60 -1.99 13.18
N LEU A 4 -27.69 -2.05 11.84
CA LEU A 4 -26.69 -1.48 10.92
C LEU A 4 -26.65 0.05 11.01
N GLU A 5 -27.76 0.70 11.38
CA GLU A 5 -27.87 2.16 11.51
C GLU A 5 -27.04 2.73 12.66
N ALA A 6 -26.65 1.88 13.62
CA ALA A 6 -25.78 2.28 14.72
C ALA A 6 -24.30 2.46 14.30
N TYR A 7 -23.95 1.96 13.11
CA TYR A 7 -22.58 2.02 12.60
C TYR A 7 -22.40 3.25 11.72
N LYS A 8 -21.43 4.10 12.04
CA LYS A 8 -21.16 5.36 11.31
C LYS A 8 -19.68 5.68 11.24
N GLY A 9 -19.28 6.39 10.19
CA GLY A 9 -17.93 6.88 10.00
C GLY A 9 -17.02 5.92 9.24
N VAL A 10 -16.00 6.49 8.64
CA VAL A 10 -14.94 5.77 7.93
C VAL A 10 -13.73 5.69 8.85
N PHE A 11 -13.35 4.48 9.25
CA PHE A 11 -12.20 4.24 10.11
C PHE A 11 -11.05 3.67 9.30
N VAL A 12 -9.83 4.09 9.64
CA VAL A 12 -8.61 3.68 8.98
C VAL A 12 -7.62 3.17 10.03
N PHE A 13 -7.12 1.95 9.86
CA PHE A 13 -5.99 1.49 10.65
C PHE A 13 -4.72 2.27 10.25
N ALA A 14 -4.28 3.16 11.12
CA ALA A 14 -3.07 3.93 10.95
C ALA A 14 -1.85 3.07 11.33
N GLN A 15 -1.43 2.20 10.38
CA GLN A 15 -0.27 1.34 10.59
C GLN A 15 0.97 2.17 10.87
N GLN A 16 1.72 1.78 11.87
CA GLN A 16 3.05 2.29 12.19
C GLN A 16 4.03 1.13 12.44
N VAL A 17 5.30 1.37 12.26
CA VAL A 17 6.39 0.46 12.62
C VAL A 17 7.48 1.30 13.26
N ASP A 18 7.97 0.91 14.42
CA ASP A 18 9.00 1.65 15.19
C ASP A 18 8.65 3.13 15.41
N ASN A 19 7.38 3.42 15.68
CA ASN A 19 6.84 4.78 15.87
C ASN A 19 6.98 5.69 14.62
N VAL A 20 7.02 5.07 13.44
CA VAL A 20 6.95 5.77 12.14
C VAL A 20 5.67 5.36 11.43
N ILE A 21 4.81 6.32 11.11
CA ILE A 21 3.57 6.07 10.35
C ILE A 21 3.92 5.58 8.95
N SER A 22 3.36 4.44 8.58
CA SER A 22 3.53 3.88 7.23
C SER A 22 2.80 4.71 6.18
N ASN A 23 3.37 4.84 4.99
CA ASN A 23 2.80 5.62 3.89
C ASN A 23 1.36 5.23 3.55
N ILE A 24 1.06 3.93 3.60
CA ILE A 24 -0.30 3.42 3.36
C ILE A 24 -1.35 4.02 4.30
N ALA A 25 -1.00 4.38 5.53
CA ALA A 25 -1.94 5.02 6.45
C ALA A 25 -2.42 6.38 5.91
N TYR A 26 -1.50 7.18 5.36
CA TYR A 26 -1.84 8.47 4.74
C TYR A 26 -2.67 8.31 3.46
N GLU A 27 -2.37 7.30 2.63
CA GLU A 27 -3.16 6.96 1.45
C GLU A 27 -4.60 6.61 1.83
N LEU A 28 -4.78 5.77 2.85
CA LEU A 28 -6.09 5.34 3.31
C LEU A 28 -6.88 6.47 3.99
N ILE A 29 -6.22 7.40 4.68
CA ILE A 29 -6.87 8.60 5.21
C ILE A 29 -7.36 9.48 4.05
N GLY A 30 -6.54 9.67 3.01
CA GLY A 30 -6.93 10.42 1.82
C GLY A 30 -8.17 9.81 1.15
N LYS A 31 -8.15 8.50 0.89
CA LYS A 31 -9.32 7.79 0.34
C LYS A 31 -10.50 7.77 1.30
N GLY A 32 -10.24 7.63 2.59
CA GLY A 32 -11.26 7.73 3.64
C GLY A 32 -12.03 9.06 3.60
N LYS A 33 -11.34 10.18 3.34
CA LYS A 33 -11.98 11.50 3.17
C LYS A 33 -12.93 11.54 1.98
N GLU A 34 -12.56 10.93 0.86
CA GLU A 34 -13.44 10.85 -0.32
C GLU A 34 -14.72 10.07 0.04
N LEU A 35 -14.57 8.86 0.59
CA LEU A 35 -15.69 8.01 1.01
C LEU A 35 -16.56 8.66 2.09
N ALA A 36 -15.93 9.31 3.06
CA ALA A 36 -16.64 10.02 4.14
C ALA A 36 -17.45 11.22 3.62
N LYS A 37 -16.93 11.94 2.63
CA LYS A 37 -17.65 13.03 1.94
C LYS A 37 -18.90 12.51 1.25
N ASP A 38 -18.81 11.36 0.55
CA ASP A 38 -19.95 10.76 -0.13
C ASP A 38 -21.04 10.29 0.85
N LEU A 39 -20.64 9.83 2.04
CA LEU A 39 -21.54 9.36 3.10
C LEU A 39 -21.99 10.48 4.06
N GLY A 40 -21.41 11.67 4.01
CA GLY A 40 -21.68 12.75 4.96
C GLY A 40 -21.22 12.45 6.40
N VAL A 41 -20.07 11.75 6.56
CA VAL A 41 -19.52 11.32 7.86
C VAL A 41 -18.06 11.77 8.02
N GLU A 42 -17.47 11.49 9.19
CA GLU A 42 -16.08 11.83 9.51
C GLU A 42 -15.12 10.65 9.25
N VAL A 43 -13.84 10.99 9.08
CA VAL A 43 -12.73 10.03 9.03
C VAL A 43 -12.04 9.93 10.37
N THR A 44 -11.96 8.73 10.90
CA THR A 44 -11.25 8.43 12.14
C THR A 44 -10.06 7.51 11.90
N ALA A 45 -8.86 7.95 12.26
CA ALA A 45 -7.68 7.10 12.25
C ALA A 45 -7.60 6.30 13.57
N VAL A 46 -7.29 5.02 13.48
CA VAL A 46 -7.05 4.14 14.65
C VAL A 46 -5.57 3.85 14.73
N LEU A 47 -4.90 4.47 15.68
CA LEU A 47 -3.46 4.37 15.92
C LEU A 47 -3.20 3.42 17.08
N VAL A 48 -2.49 2.33 16.81
CA VAL A 48 -2.22 1.24 17.77
C VAL A 48 -0.70 1.06 17.92
N GLY A 49 -0.21 1.04 19.16
CA GLY A 49 1.22 0.86 19.41
C GLY A 49 1.59 1.08 20.87
N SER A 50 2.88 1.32 21.10
CA SER A 50 3.44 1.75 22.38
C SER A 50 4.19 3.06 22.20
N ASP A 51 3.93 4.06 23.03
CA ASP A 51 4.47 5.41 22.96
C ASP A 51 4.12 6.14 21.65
N VAL A 52 2.90 5.91 21.11
CA VAL A 52 2.48 6.39 19.77
C VAL A 52 1.66 7.69 19.81
N LYS A 53 1.26 8.20 20.98
CA LYS A 53 0.41 9.40 21.11
C LYS A 53 0.94 10.60 20.34
N GLY A 54 2.25 10.81 20.33
CA GLY A 54 2.90 11.92 19.62
C GLY A 54 2.74 11.90 18.10
N LEU A 55 2.26 10.79 17.52
CA LEU A 55 2.08 10.64 16.08
C LEU A 55 0.68 11.09 15.60
N ALA A 56 -0.26 11.36 16.53
CA ALA A 56 -1.65 11.63 16.20
C ALA A 56 -1.81 12.87 15.28
N ASP A 57 -1.08 13.95 15.54
CA ASP A 57 -1.14 15.17 14.76
C ASP A 57 -0.72 14.94 13.29
N GLN A 58 0.24 14.04 13.05
CA GLN A 58 0.66 13.69 11.68
C GLN A 58 -0.51 13.10 10.86
N LEU A 59 -1.39 12.31 11.50
CA LEU A 59 -2.57 11.74 10.84
C LEU A 59 -3.61 12.81 10.52
N ALA A 60 -3.79 13.78 11.42
CA ALA A 60 -4.68 14.92 11.19
C ALA A 60 -4.19 15.80 10.05
N GLU A 61 -2.88 16.03 9.93
CA GLU A 61 -2.29 16.80 8.83
C GLU A 61 -2.59 16.20 7.45
N TYR A 62 -2.84 14.88 7.36
CA TYR A 62 -3.24 14.20 6.13
C TYR A 62 -4.76 13.97 6.02
N GLY A 63 -5.55 14.52 6.95
CA GLY A 63 -7.00 14.62 6.79
C GLY A 63 -7.84 13.80 7.73
N ALA A 64 -7.28 13.12 8.73
CA ALA A 64 -8.08 12.50 9.77
C ALA A 64 -8.80 13.61 10.58
N ASP A 65 -10.11 13.44 10.81
CA ASP A 65 -10.89 14.36 11.64
C ASP A 65 -10.71 14.01 13.12
N LYS A 66 -10.60 12.72 13.42
CA LYS A 66 -10.37 12.16 14.76
C LYS A 66 -9.29 11.11 14.75
N VAL A 67 -8.63 10.93 15.88
CA VAL A 67 -7.65 9.86 16.08
C VAL A 67 -7.98 9.11 17.37
N ILE A 68 -8.28 7.82 17.26
CA ILE A 68 -8.38 6.93 18.41
C ILE A 68 -7.00 6.31 18.63
N VAL A 69 -6.45 6.54 19.82
CA VAL A 69 -5.13 6.04 20.21
C VAL A 69 -5.30 4.89 21.20
N VAL A 70 -4.75 3.73 20.83
CA VAL A 70 -4.57 2.58 21.73
C VAL A 70 -3.09 2.46 22.00
N ASP A 71 -2.66 2.99 23.14
CA ASP A 71 -1.25 3.07 23.55
C ASP A 71 -1.01 2.17 24.74
N ASP A 72 -0.32 1.05 24.52
CA ASP A 72 -0.04 0.05 25.56
C ASP A 72 1.30 -0.65 25.29
N PRO A 73 2.14 -0.93 26.31
CA PRO A 73 3.40 -1.64 26.15
C PRO A 73 3.30 -3.00 25.44
N GLU A 74 2.14 -3.69 25.55
CA GLU A 74 1.86 -4.95 24.87
C GLU A 74 1.82 -4.82 23.34
N LEU A 75 1.69 -3.61 22.85
CA LEU A 75 1.57 -3.28 21.41
C LEU A 75 2.90 -2.76 20.83
N LYS A 76 4.00 -2.83 21.55
CA LYS A 76 5.31 -2.35 21.09
C LYS A 76 5.73 -3.04 19.82
N GLU A 77 5.68 -4.36 19.80
CA GLU A 77 5.97 -5.17 18.62
C GLU A 77 4.67 -5.77 18.08
N TYR A 78 4.56 -5.87 16.77
CA TYR A 78 3.37 -6.47 16.17
C TYR A 78 3.23 -7.95 16.56
N ARG A 79 2.09 -8.28 17.14
CA ARG A 79 1.60 -9.64 17.36
C ARG A 79 0.14 -9.69 16.99
N THR A 80 -0.26 -10.72 16.24
CA THR A 80 -1.62 -10.84 15.71
C THR A 80 -2.70 -10.71 16.76
N GLU A 81 -2.56 -11.40 17.89
CA GLU A 81 -3.62 -11.45 18.91
C GLU A 81 -3.81 -10.14 19.68
N PRO A 82 -2.77 -9.49 20.23
CA PRO A 82 -2.93 -8.20 20.92
C PRO A 82 -3.51 -7.11 19.99
N TYR A 83 -3.02 -7.02 18.75
CA TYR A 83 -3.53 -6.05 17.79
C TYR A 83 -4.96 -6.35 17.36
N THR A 84 -5.32 -7.64 17.17
CA THR A 84 -6.70 -8.05 16.89
C THR A 84 -7.64 -7.69 18.04
N HIS A 85 -7.20 -7.92 19.28
CA HIS A 85 -8.00 -7.56 20.46
C HIS A 85 -8.23 -6.04 20.52
N ALA A 86 -7.16 -5.25 20.36
CA ALA A 86 -7.24 -3.79 20.36
C ALA A 86 -8.25 -3.28 19.32
N ILE A 87 -8.07 -3.68 18.05
CA ILE A 87 -8.90 -3.20 16.95
C ILE A 87 -10.34 -3.71 17.06
N ALA A 88 -10.56 -4.98 17.40
CA ALA A 88 -11.89 -5.51 17.59
C ALA A 88 -12.64 -4.81 18.74
N SER A 89 -11.93 -4.40 19.79
CA SER A 89 -12.50 -3.62 20.90
C SER A 89 -12.88 -2.21 20.45
N VAL A 90 -12.03 -1.53 19.69
CA VAL A 90 -12.34 -0.22 19.07
C VAL A 90 -13.58 -0.34 18.18
N ILE A 91 -13.66 -1.35 17.32
CA ILE A 91 -14.81 -1.55 16.42
C ILE A 91 -16.10 -1.79 17.20
N LYS A 92 -16.06 -2.55 18.27
CA LYS A 92 -17.22 -2.83 19.13
C LYS A 92 -17.73 -1.57 19.85
N GLU A 93 -16.82 -0.74 20.33
CA GLU A 93 -17.15 0.50 21.05
C GLU A 93 -17.67 1.58 20.11
N PHE A 94 -16.91 1.89 19.06
CA PHE A 94 -17.14 3.04 18.20
C PHE A 94 -18.00 2.75 16.96
N LYS A 95 -18.23 1.48 16.64
CA LYS A 95 -19.15 1.02 15.58
C LYS A 95 -18.94 1.73 14.23
N PRO A 96 -17.76 1.63 13.60
CA PRO A 96 -17.53 2.19 12.28
C PRO A 96 -18.39 1.53 11.21
N GLU A 97 -18.86 2.30 10.22
CA GLU A 97 -19.53 1.75 9.04
C GLU A 97 -18.53 1.08 8.09
N ILE A 98 -17.38 1.71 7.91
CA ILE A 98 -16.29 1.24 7.06
C ILE A 98 -15.01 1.15 7.89
N PHE A 99 -14.22 0.09 7.68
CA PHE A 99 -12.90 -0.06 8.31
C PHE A 99 -11.87 -0.48 7.27
N LEU A 100 -10.89 0.40 7.00
CA LEU A 100 -9.86 0.21 6.00
C LEU A 100 -8.52 -0.16 6.64
N ILE A 101 -7.82 -1.12 6.03
CA ILE A 101 -6.50 -1.60 6.45
C ILE A 101 -5.58 -1.63 5.23
N GLY A 102 -4.30 -1.28 5.35
CA GLY A 102 -3.33 -1.46 4.26
C GLY A 102 -3.02 -2.94 4.03
N ALA A 103 -2.95 -3.39 2.77
CA ALA A 103 -2.60 -4.77 2.42
C ALA A 103 -1.07 -5.03 2.50
N THR A 104 -0.43 -4.52 3.55
CA THR A 104 0.96 -4.82 3.94
C THR A 104 1.06 -6.23 4.52
N ALA A 105 2.26 -6.70 4.87
CA ALA A 105 2.43 -7.97 5.59
C ALA A 105 1.61 -8.00 6.90
N ILE A 106 1.65 -6.90 7.68
CA ILE A 106 0.86 -6.75 8.90
C ILE A 106 -0.64 -6.76 8.59
N GLY A 107 -1.09 -5.96 7.63
CA GLY A 107 -2.52 -5.84 7.35
C GLY A 107 -3.14 -7.09 6.73
N ARG A 108 -2.38 -7.86 5.97
CA ARG A 108 -2.80 -9.15 5.40
C ARG A 108 -2.96 -10.24 6.47
N ASP A 109 -2.23 -10.15 7.57
CA ASP A 109 -2.41 -11.01 8.74
C ASP A 109 -3.54 -10.50 9.65
N LEU A 110 -3.54 -9.21 9.97
CA LEU A 110 -4.46 -8.59 10.93
C LEU A 110 -5.90 -8.51 10.43
N GLY A 111 -6.11 -8.07 9.17
CA GLY A 111 -7.44 -7.82 8.61
C GLY A 111 -8.37 -9.04 8.66
N PRO A 112 -7.96 -10.20 8.12
CA PRO A 112 -8.76 -11.43 8.20
C PRO A 112 -9.05 -11.88 9.64
N ARG A 113 -8.08 -11.67 10.54
CA ARG A 113 -8.25 -12.05 11.95
C ARG A 113 -9.26 -11.16 12.66
N VAL A 114 -9.23 -9.86 12.40
CA VAL A 114 -10.21 -8.90 12.94
C VAL A 114 -11.60 -9.21 12.40
N CYS A 115 -11.77 -9.34 11.07
CA CYS A 115 -13.08 -9.59 10.48
C CYS A 115 -13.72 -10.87 10.98
N ALA A 116 -12.92 -11.94 11.16
CA ALA A 116 -13.41 -13.20 11.75
C ALA A 116 -13.84 -13.01 13.21
N ARG A 117 -13.11 -12.21 14.01
CA ARG A 117 -13.41 -11.90 15.41
C ARG A 117 -14.73 -11.16 15.60
N ILE A 118 -15.05 -10.25 14.70
CA ILE A 118 -16.27 -9.43 14.77
C ILE A 118 -17.40 -9.94 13.87
N HIS A 119 -17.19 -11.06 13.17
CA HIS A 119 -18.17 -11.73 12.30
C HIS A 119 -18.68 -10.82 11.17
N THR A 120 -17.77 -10.22 10.40
CA THR A 120 -18.08 -9.45 9.19
C THR A 120 -17.33 -9.97 7.97
N GLY A 121 -17.57 -9.36 6.80
CA GLY A 121 -16.83 -9.65 5.57
C GLY A 121 -15.60 -8.76 5.39
N LEU A 122 -14.57 -9.29 4.73
CA LEU A 122 -13.38 -8.55 4.32
C LEU A 122 -13.06 -8.82 2.85
N THR A 123 -12.93 -7.76 2.05
CA THR A 123 -12.39 -7.87 0.69
C THR A 123 -10.89 -7.56 0.73
N ALA A 124 -10.09 -8.53 0.24
CA ALA A 124 -8.64 -8.44 0.33
C ALA A 124 -8.01 -7.86 -0.94
N ASP A 125 -6.94 -7.05 -0.77
CA ASP A 125 -6.07 -6.55 -1.84
C ASP A 125 -6.82 -5.68 -2.86
N CYS A 126 -7.66 -4.77 -2.37
CA CYS A 126 -8.43 -3.85 -3.20
C CYS A 126 -7.53 -2.84 -3.89
N THR A 127 -7.89 -2.50 -5.13
CA THR A 127 -7.22 -1.46 -5.93
C THR A 127 -8.11 -0.24 -6.15
N LYS A 128 -9.44 -0.36 -5.91
CA LYS A 128 -10.38 0.76 -6.00
C LYS A 128 -11.47 0.60 -4.94
N LEU A 129 -11.92 1.74 -4.39
CA LEU A 129 -13.01 1.83 -3.42
C LEU A 129 -13.93 2.99 -3.81
N ASP A 130 -15.23 2.74 -3.86
CA ASP A 130 -16.24 3.75 -4.15
C ASP A 130 -17.47 3.56 -3.24
N ILE A 131 -18.29 4.60 -3.06
CA ILE A 131 -19.62 4.47 -2.50
C ILE A 131 -20.62 4.39 -3.65
N GLY A 132 -21.53 3.43 -3.57
CA GLY A 132 -22.55 3.26 -4.62
C GLY A 132 -23.65 2.29 -4.24
N ASP A 133 -24.57 2.12 -5.15
CA ASP A 133 -25.69 1.21 -5.00
C ASP A 133 -25.29 -0.21 -5.44
N PHE A 134 -25.63 -1.18 -4.62
CA PHE A 134 -25.36 -2.58 -4.91
C PHE A 134 -26.68 -3.33 -5.18
N PRO A 135 -26.94 -3.71 -6.45
CA PRO A 135 -28.12 -4.46 -6.79
C PRO A 135 -28.01 -5.89 -6.23
N MET A 136 -28.94 -6.29 -5.41
CA MET A 136 -29.00 -7.65 -4.84
C MET A 136 -29.60 -8.67 -5.83
N ASN A 137 -29.84 -8.28 -7.09
CA ASN A 137 -30.22 -9.19 -8.16
C ASN A 137 -29.00 -10.02 -8.64
N PRO A 138 -29.17 -11.33 -8.92
CA PRO A 138 -30.46 -11.98 -9.28
C PRO A 138 -31.16 -12.71 -8.11
N VAL A 139 -30.98 -12.33 -6.86
CA VAL A 139 -31.65 -13.01 -5.75
C VAL A 139 -33.10 -12.48 -5.65
N PRO A 140 -34.13 -13.30 -5.97
CA PRO A 140 -35.51 -12.85 -5.93
C PRO A 140 -35.90 -12.30 -4.55
N GLY A 141 -36.60 -11.15 -4.53
CA GLY A 141 -37.12 -10.53 -3.31
C GLY A 141 -36.11 -9.71 -2.50
N ARG A 142 -34.87 -9.53 -3.01
CA ARG A 142 -33.90 -8.61 -2.39
C ARG A 142 -33.86 -7.27 -3.14
N GLU A 143 -34.01 -6.20 -2.38
CA GLU A 143 -33.93 -4.82 -2.88
C GLU A 143 -32.48 -4.37 -3.06
N THR A 144 -32.27 -3.39 -3.94
CA THR A 144 -30.96 -2.68 -4.05
C THR A 144 -30.56 -2.09 -2.72
N LYS A 145 -29.31 -2.29 -2.32
CA LYS A 145 -28.71 -1.69 -1.13
C LYS A 145 -27.98 -0.40 -1.55
N HIS A 146 -28.37 0.72 -0.95
CA HIS A 146 -27.81 2.04 -1.22
C HIS A 146 -26.59 2.32 -0.36
N ASN A 147 -25.72 3.21 -0.82
CA ASN A 147 -24.56 3.72 -0.09
C ASN A 147 -23.63 2.59 0.43
N GLN A 148 -23.39 1.57 -0.38
CA GLN A 148 -22.49 0.49 0.00
C GLN A 148 -21.04 0.81 -0.40
N LEU A 149 -20.09 0.29 0.37
CA LEU A 149 -18.69 0.28 -0.04
C LEU A 149 -18.53 -0.75 -1.17
N LEU A 150 -18.22 -0.26 -2.36
CA LEU A 150 -17.90 -1.05 -3.54
C LEU A 150 -16.38 -1.29 -3.58
N MET A 151 -15.99 -2.52 -3.32
CA MET A 151 -14.60 -2.92 -3.15
C MET A 151 -14.12 -3.65 -4.41
N THR A 152 -13.32 -2.99 -5.22
CA THR A 152 -12.81 -3.54 -6.48
C THR A 152 -11.42 -4.12 -6.29
N ARG A 153 -11.23 -5.33 -6.80
CA ARG A 153 -9.94 -6.02 -6.76
C ARG A 153 -9.68 -6.80 -8.04
N PRO A 154 -8.41 -6.97 -8.45
CA PRO A 154 -8.07 -7.94 -9.49
C PRO A 154 -8.42 -9.37 -9.06
N ALA A 155 -9.04 -10.13 -9.94
CA ALA A 155 -9.30 -11.55 -9.80
C ALA A 155 -8.21 -12.38 -10.51
N PHE A 156 -8.45 -13.68 -10.70
CA PHE A 156 -7.49 -14.59 -11.32
C PHE A 156 -7.00 -14.08 -12.68
N GLY A 157 -5.68 -14.13 -12.88
CA GLY A 157 -5.02 -13.83 -14.17
C GLY A 157 -4.82 -12.34 -14.49
N GLY A 158 -5.20 -11.41 -13.59
CA GLY A 158 -4.98 -9.97 -13.78
C GLY A 158 -5.98 -9.29 -14.74
N ASN A 159 -6.62 -10.04 -15.64
CA ASN A 159 -7.54 -9.49 -16.65
C ASN A 159 -9.00 -9.42 -16.20
N THR A 160 -9.31 -9.96 -15.02
CA THR A 160 -10.68 -9.94 -14.48
C THR A 160 -10.69 -9.08 -13.23
N ILE A 161 -11.62 -8.14 -13.18
CA ILE A 161 -11.84 -7.25 -12.04
C ILE A 161 -13.15 -7.67 -11.38
N ALA A 162 -13.14 -7.86 -10.05
CA ALA A 162 -14.32 -8.15 -9.27
C ALA A 162 -14.66 -6.98 -8.36
N THR A 163 -15.91 -6.50 -8.39
CA THR A 163 -16.44 -5.53 -7.43
C THR A 163 -17.31 -6.29 -6.42
N ILE A 164 -16.98 -6.15 -5.15
CA ILE A 164 -17.56 -6.88 -4.03
C ILE A 164 -18.18 -5.87 -3.06
N ALA A 165 -19.31 -6.21 -2.46
CA ALA A 165 -19.94 -5.45 -1.38
C ALA A 165 -20.24 -6.35 -0.18
N CYS A 166 -20.40 -5.74 0.99
CA CYS A 166 -20.78 -6.44 2.24
C CYS A 166 -22.04 -5.78 2.82
N PRO A 167 -23.23 -5.99 2.23
CA PRO A 167 -24.42 -5.22 2.55
C PRO A 167 -25.05 -5.57 3.90
N ASP A 168 -24.88 -6.79 4.40
CA ASP A 168 -25.61 -7.35 5.54
C ASP A 168 -24.83 -7.26 6.87
N PHE A 169 -23.55 -6.88 6.84
CA PHE A 169 -22.69 -6.83 8.03
C PHE A 169 -21.92 -5.50 8.12
N ARG A 170 -21.52 -5.12 9.34
CA ARG A 170 -20.69 -3.95 9.63
C ARG A 170 -19.56 -4.30 10.60
N PRO A 171 -18.44 -3.56 10.50
CA PRO A 171 -18.10 -2.66 9.41
C PRO A 171 -17.91 -3.38 8.08
N GLN A 172 -18.06 -2.65 6.96
CA GLN A 172 -17.60 -3.10 5.67
C GLN A 172 -16.08 -2.98 5.66
N MET A 173 -15.36 -4.10 5.50
CA MET A 173 -13.89 -4.09 5.62
C MET A 173 -13.20 -4.36 4.31
N ALA A 174 -12.10 -3.63 4.08
CA ALA A 174 -11.21 -3.86 2.96
C ALA A 174 -9.75 -3.83 3.42
N THR A 175 -8.91 -4.71 2.86
CA THR A 175 -7.49 -4.42 2.79
C THR A 175 -7.16 -3.81 1.44
N VAL A 176 -6.37 -2.74 1.42
CA VAL A 176 -6.07 -1.95 0.22
C VAL A 176 -4.59 -2.07 -0.13
N ARG A 177 -4.31 -2.34 -1.39
CA ARG A 177 -2.94 -2.45 -1.88
C ARG A 177 -2.19 -1.13 -1.67
N PRO A 178 -0.96 -1.15 -1.10
CA PRO A 178 -0.14 0.06 -1.00
C PRO A 178 0.20 0.64 -2.37
N GLY A 179 0.27 1.97 -2.46
CA GLY A 179 0.65 2.69 -3.67
C GLY A 179 -0.48 2.92 -4.68
N VAL A 180 -1.71 2.41 -4.42
CA VAL A 180 -2.84 2.56 -5.36
C VAL A 180 -3.78 3.72 -5.01
N MET A 181 -3.75 4.20 -3.76
CA MET A 181 -4.55 5.34 -3.32
C MET A 181 -3.68 6.58 -3.16
N GLN A 182 -4.27 7.75 -3.40
CA GLN A 182 -3.52 9.00 -3.26
C GLN A 182 -3.63 9.56 -1.84
N LYS A 183 -2.51 10.08 -1.33
CA LYS A 183 -2.50 10.84 -0.09
C LYS A 183 -3.22 12.17 -0.30
N ALA A 184 -3.98 12.61 0.70
CA ALA A 184 -4.47 13.97 0.70
C ALA A 184 -3.30 14.97 0.79
N PRO A 185 -3.45 16.19 0.26
CA PRO A 185 -2.48 17.26 0.50
C PRO A 185 -2.27 17.47 2.00
N LYS A 186 -1.00 17.64 2.39
CA LYS A 186 -0.64 17.86 3.79
C LYS A 186 -1.09 19.23 4.27
N GLU A 187 -1.93 19.29 5.29
CA GLU A 187 -2.38 20.50 5.99
C GLU A 187 -1.50 20.74 7.22
N ALA A 188 -0.32 21.32 7.05
CA ALA A 188 0.64 21.50 8.13
C ALA A 188 0.05 22.24 9.34
N GLY A 189 0.30 21.71 10.54
CA GLY A 189 -0.14 22.32 11.81
C GLY A 189 -1.58 21.98 12.22
N LYS A 190 -2.31 21.19 11.44
CA LYS A 190 -3.62 20.67 11.83
C LYS A 190 -3.48 19.73 13.02
N LYS A 191 -4.30 19.96 14.04
CA LYS A 191 -4.29 19.16 15.26
C LYS A 191 -5.37 18.09 15.23
N ALA A 192 -5.05 16.92 15.79
CA ALA A 192 -6.00 15.84 15.93
C ALA A 192 -6.95 16.05 17.10
N VAL A 193 -8.21 15.65 16.91
CA VAL A 193 -9.12 15.37 18.04
C VAL A 193 -8.82 13.96 18.52
N VAL A 194 -8.07 13.85 19.61
CA VAL A 194 -7.56 12.56 20.12
C VAL A 194 -8.52 11.99 21.15
N THR A 195 -8.84 10.69 21.00
CA THR A 195 -9.55 9.89 21.98
C THR A 195 -8.64 8.73 22.39
N GLU A 196 -8.24 8.68 23.65
CA GLU A 196 -7.51 7.52 24.18
C GLU A 196 -8.49 6.40 24.51
N PHE A 197 -8.15 5.18 24.09
CA PHE A 197 -8.98 4.00 24.35
C PHE A 197 -8.11 2.86 24.89
N ASN A 198 -8.56 2.29 26.01
CA ASN A 198 -7.90 1.11 26.60
C ASN A 198 -8.78 -0.14 26.41
N PRO A 199 -8.35 -1.12 25.61
CA PRO A 199 -9.11 -2.35 25.35
C PRO A 199 -9.09 -3.34 26.53
N GLY A 200 -8.25 -3.12 27.54
CA GLY A 200 -8.08 -4.03 28.67
C GLY A 200 -7.42 -5.35 28.27
N PHE A 201 -6.09 -5.42 28.28
CA PHE A 201 -5.38 -6.64 27.97
C PHE A 201 -5.42 -7.64 29.12
N THR A 202 -5.64 -8.91 28.80
CA THR A 202 -5.64 -10.04 29.72
C THR A 202 -4.62 -11.09 29.30
N LYS A 203 -4.35 -12.09 30.15
CA LYS A 203 -3.48 -13.22 29.79
C LYS A 203 -3.95 -13.94 28.53
N ASN A 204 -5.26 -13.95 28.25
CA ASN A 204 -5.84 -14.60 27.07
C ASN A 204 -5.57 -13.82 25.76
N ASN A 205 -4.99 -12.65 25.83
CA ASN A 205 -4.59 -11.86 24.64
C ASN A 205 -3.08 -11.96 24.35
N LYS A 206 -2.36 -12.87 25.07
CA LYS A 206 -0.91 -13.03 25.01
C LYS A 206 -0.56 -14.48 24.82
N TYR A 207 -0.61 -14.96 23.59
CA TYR A 207 -0.28 -16.37 23.30
C TYR A 207 1.19 -16.56 22.91
N VAL A 208 1.90 -15.48 22.59
CA VAL A 208 3.27 -15.50 22.10
C VAL A 208 4.07 -14.40 22.76
N ASP A 209 5.22 -14.74 23.30
CA ASP A 209 6.22 -13.79 23.79
C ASP A 209 7.33 -13.65 22.77
N ILE A 210 7.74 -12.41 22.48
CA ILE A 210 8.88 -12.13 21.61
C ILE A 210 10.15 -12.19 22.47
N LEU A 211 11.02 -13.15 22.17
CA LEU A 211 12.28 -13.32 22.89
C LEU A 211 13.34 -12.38 22.35
N GLU A 212 13.39 -12.19 21.04
CA GLU A 212 14.40 -11.36 20.38
C GLU A 212 13.84 -10.82 19.06
N VAL A 213 14.19 -9.59 18.72
CA VAL A 213 13.91 -8.97 17.40
C VAL A 213 15.24 -8.73 16.70
N VAL A 214 15.53 -9.50 15.65
CA VAL A 214 16.72 -9.32 14.81
C VAL A 214 16.37 -8.46 13.61
N LYS A 215 16.80 -7.21 13.62
CA LYS A 215 16.60 -6.29 12.49
C LYS A 215 17.79 -6.38 11.53
N SER A 216 17.54 -6.64 10.26
CA SER A 216 18.60 -6.47 9.25
C SER A 216 18.79 -4.96 9.02
N VAL A 217 20.03 -4.49 9.18
CA VAL A 217 20.37 -3.10 8.88
C VAL A 217 20.53 -2.99 7.37
N SER A 218 19.43 -2.77 6.65
CA SER A 218 19.48 -2.36 5.24
C SER A 218 19.42 -0.84 5.19
N ASN A 219 20.52 -0.19 4.83
CA ASN A 219 20.58 1.25 4.57
C ASN A 219 19.92 1.64 3.24
N THR A 220 19.06 0.79 2.67
CA THR A 220 18.42 1.04 1.39
C THR A 220 17.05 1.69 1.58
N VAL A 221 16.81 2.77 0.86
CA VAL A 221 15.50 3.41 0.75
C VAL A 221 14.48 2.35 0.31
N ASP A 222 13.30 2.31 0.96
CA ASP A 222 12.25 1.43 0.51
C ASP A 222 11.84 1.82 -0.92
N ILE A 223 11.85 0.84 -1.84
CA ILE A 223 11.49 1.09 -3.24
C ILE A 223 10.06 1.60 -3.42
N MET A 224 9.18 1.40 -2.44
CA MET A 224 7.82 1.96 -2.46
C MET A 224 7.79 3.48 -2.27
N ASP A 225 8.81 4.06 -1.63
CA ASP A 225 8.92 5.50 -1.39
C ASP A 225 9.82 6.21 -2.41
N ALA A 226 10.45 5.46 -3.30
CA ALA A 226 11.36 6.01 -4.30
C ALA A 226 10.61 6.79 -5.38
N LYS A 227 11.02 8.02 -5.65
CA LYS A 227 10.46 8.85 -6.72
C LYS A 227 10.89 8.42 -8.11
N ILE A 228 12.06 7.82 -8.23
CA ILE A 228 12.63 7.32 -9.48
C ILE A 228 13.14 5.91 -9.23
N LEU A 229 12.67 4.96 -10.03
CA LEU A 229 13.11 3.57 -9.97
C LEU A 229 13.81 3.15 -11.25
N VAL A 230 14.95 2.49 -11.08
CA VAL A 230 15.70 1.83 -12.18
C VAL A 230 15.58 0.33 -11.97
N SER A 231 14.68 -0.31 -12.71
CA SER A 231 14.34 -1.72 -12.52
C SER A 231 15.01 -2.61 -13.55
N GLY A 232 15.73 -3.62 -13.07
CA GLY A 232 16.41 -4.61 -13.92
C GLY A 232 15.61 -5.90 -14.05
N GLY A 233 15.48 -6.38 -15.29
CA GLY A 233 14.94 -7.70 -15.59
C GLY A 233 16.04 -8.75 -15.82
N ARG A 234 15.63 -10.00 -16.12
CA ARG A 234 16.56 -11.07 -16.49
C ARG A 234 17.38 -10.74 -17.75
N GLY A 235 16.89 -9.81 -18.59
CA GLY A 235 17.60 -9.32 -19.77
C GLY A 235 18.91 -8.58 -19.47
N VAL A 236 19.16 -8.19 -18.21
CA VAL A 236 20.45 -7.63 -17.74
C VAL A 236 21.59 -8.67 -17.87
N GLY A 237 21.25 -9.96 -17.81
CA GLY A 237 22.16 -11.08 -18.17
C GLY A 237 22.97 -11.64 -17.01
N SER A 238 23.47 -10.82 -16.10
CA SER A 238 24.23 -11.27 -14.92
C SER A 238 24.12 -10.31 -13.76
N PRO A 239 24.42 -10.73 -12.51
CA PRO A 239 24.41 -9.85 -11.35
C PRO A 239 25.44 -8.71 -11.45
N GLU A 240 26.59 -8.94 -12.10
CA GLU A 240 27.63 -7.93 -12.29
C GLU A 240 27.17 -6.78 -13.19
N ASN A 241 26.34 -7.07 -14.18
CA ASN A 241 25.79 -6.08 -15.10
C ASN A 241 24.80 -5.13 -14.44
N PHE A 242 24.28 -5.45 -13.23
CA PHE A 242 23.47 -4.50 -12.45
C PHE A 242 24.22 -3.22 -12.12
N LYS A 243 25.57 -3.24 -12.18
CA LYS A 243 26.36 -2.03 -11.98
C LYS A 243 25.98 -0.90 -12.94
N ILE A 244 25.61 -1.19 -14.19
CA ILE A 244 25.17 -0.15 -15.13
C ILE A 244 23.84 0.49 -14.70
N LEU A 245 22.97 -0.26 -13.99
CA LEU A 245 21.72 0.25 -13.44
C LEU A 245 21.99 1.05 -12.15
N ASP A 246 22.93 0.59 -11.33
CA ASP A 246 23.37 1.32 -10.13
C ASP A 246 23.96 2.69 -10.54
N ASP A 247 24.82 2.72 -11.58
CA ASP A 247 25.44 3.96 -12.11
C ASP A 247 24.37 4.91 -12.70
N LEU A 248 23.33 4.39 -13.37
CA LEU A 248 22.20 5.21 -13.85
C LEU A 248 21.39 5.74 -12.68
N ALA A 249 21.04 4.90 -11.71
CA ALA A 249 20.27 5.29 -10.53
C ALA A 249 20.99 6.42 -9.75
N GLU A 250 22.30 6.30 -9.55
CA GLU A 250 23.11 7.36 -8.93
C GLU A 250 23.05 8.66 -9.74
N ALA A 251 23.22 8.57 -11.06
CA ALA A 251 23.21 9.75 -11.94
C ALA A 251 21.87 10.51 -11.89
N ILE A 252 20.75 9.81 -11.77
CA ILE A 252 19.41 10.43 -11.72
C ILE A 252 18.91 10.75 -10.30
N GLY A 253 19.54 10.16 -9.27
CA GLY A 253 19.07 10.24 -7.89
C GLY A 253 17.90 9.26 -7.64
N GLY A 254 17.94 8.12 -8.29
CA GLY A 254 16.93 7.05 -8.17
C GLY A 254 17.41 5.87 -7.31
N THR A 255 16.54 4.87 -7.20
CA THR A 255 16.80 3.62 -6.48
C THR A 255 16.70 2.44 -7.43
N VAL A 256 17.59 1.44 -7.27
CA VAL A 256 17.55 0.22 -8.09
C VAL A 256 16.50 -0.74 -7.54
N SER A 257 15.75 -1.35 -8.45
CA SER A 257 14.80 -2.42 -8.17
C SER A 257 14.95 -3.55 -9.20
N CYS A 258 14.15 -4.60 -9.08
CA CYS A 258 14.27 -5.74 -9.98
C CYS A 258 12.95 -6.50 -10.18
N SER A 259 12.91 -7.30 -11.25
CA SER A 259 11.81 -8.24 -11.48
C SER A 259 11.98 -9.52 -10.67
N ARG A 260 10.89 -10.30 -10.50
CA ARG A 260 10.92 -11.60 -9.82
C ARG A 260 11.97 -12.55 -10.38
N ALA A 261 12.16 -12.60 -11.70
CA ALA A 261 13.13 -13.50 -12.32
C ALA A 261 14.58 -13.24 -11.89
N VAL A 262 14.89 -12.01 -11.50
CA VAL A 262 16.21 -11.62 -10.94
C VAL A 262 16.36 -12.12 -9.50
N VAL A 263 15.30 -12.05 -8.71
CA VAL A 263 15.28 -12.57 -7.32
C VAL A 263 15.37 -14.09 -7.33
N ASP A 264 14.58 -14.75 -8.17
CA ASP A 264 14.59 -16.22 -8.32
C ASP A 264 15.98 -16.74 -8.78
N ALA A 265 16.73 -15.91 -9.53
CA ALA A 265 18.12 -16.20 -9.91
C ALA A 265 19.15 -15.86 -8.81
N GLY A 266 18.74 -15.31 -7.68
CA GLY A 266 19.62 -14.93 -6.57
C GLY A 266 20.48 -13.69 -6.82
N TRP A 267 20.19 -12.87 -7.85
CA TRP A 267 21.01 -11.70 -8.19
C TRP A 267 20.74 -10.48 -7.31
N LYS A 268 19.51 -10.31 -6.85
CA LYS A 268 19.11 -9.23 -5.94
C LYS A 268 18.15 -9.78 -4.86
N PRO A 269 18.09 -9.16 -3.68
CA PRO A 269 17.21 -9.60 -2.60
C PRO A 269 15.73 -9.32 -2.92
N LYS A 270 14.83 -10.06 -2.26
CA LYS A 270 13.38 -9.98 -2.45
C LYS A 270 12.80 -8.60 -2.14
N ASP A 271 13.41 -7.83 -1.25
CA ASP A 271 12.96 -6.49 -0.86
C ASP A 271 13.02 -5.47 -1.99
N LEU A 272 13.79 -5.76 -3.05
CA LEU A 272 13.88 -4.96 -4.27
C LEU A 272 12.95 -5.46 -5.39
N GLN A 273 12.16 -6.51 -5.14
CA GLN A 273 11.27 -7.08 -6.14
C GLN A 273 10.04 -6.20 -6.37
N VAL A 274 9.82 -5.81 -7.63
CA VAL A 274 8.60 -5.18 -8.10
C VAL A 274 7.69 -6.21 -8.77
N GLY A 275 6.39 -6.15 -8.49
CA GLY A 275 5.37 -6.99 -9.11
C GLY A 275 4.32 -7.49 -8.12
N GLN A 276 3.36 -8.26 -8.60
CA GLN A 276 2.22 -8.79 -7.83
C GLN A 276 2.62 -9.53 -6.54
N THR A 277 3.74 -10.28 -6.57
CA THR A 277 4.26 -11.04 -5.43
C THR A 277 5.41 -10.33 -4.71
N GLY A 278 5.80 -9.16 -5.17
CA GLY A 278 6.78 -8.25 -4.59
C GLY A 278 6.10 -6.99 -4.04
N LYS A 279 6.77 -5.87 -4.24
CA LYS A 279 6.25 -4.55 -3.88
C LYS A 279 5.53 -3.94 -5.07
N THR A 280 4.41 -3.27 -4.82
CA THR A 280 3.76 -2.38 -5.79
C THR A 280 4.33 -0.98 -5.57
N VAL A 281 4.76 -0.35 -6.66
CA VAL A 281 5.44 0.94 -6.66
C VAL A 281 4.73 1.91 -7.61
N ARG A 282 4.80 3.21 -7.28
CA ARG A 282 4.27 4.29 -8.11
C ARG A 282 5.25 5.47 -8.12
N PRO A 283 6.42 5.30 -8.73
CA PRO A 283 7.39 6.38 -8.87
C PRO A 283 6.93 7.41 -9.93
N ASN A 284 7.51 8.61 -9.88
CA ASN A 284 7.34 9.57 -10.96
C ASN A 284 7.99 9.07 -12.27
N VAL A 285 9.08 8.31 -12.18
CA VAL A 285 9.71 7.70 -13.36
C VAL A 285 10.13 6.26 -13.04
N TYR A 286 9.71 5.34 -13.88
CA TYR A 286 10.07 3.92 -13.82
C TYR A 286 10.87 3.53 -15.07
N PHE A 287 12.15 3.20 -14.90
CA PHE A 287 12.97 2.63 -15.96
C PHE A 287 12.85 1.10 -15.94
N ALA A 288 12.26 0.52 -16.97
CA ALA A 288 12.15 -0.93 -17.17
C ALA A 288 13.27 -1.42 -18.09
N ILE A 289 14.36 -1.92 -17.53
CA ILE A 289 15.58 -2.28 -18.27
C ILE A 289 15.70 -3.80 -18.38
N GLY A 290 15.60 -4.33 -19.61
CA GLY A 290 15.65 -5.77 -19.86
C GLY A 290 14.52 -6.56 -19.19
N ILE A 291 13.36 -5.92 -19.02
CA ILE A 291 12.13 -6.49 -18.47
C ILE A 291 11.18 -6.83 -19.63
N SER A 292 10.59 -8.03 -19.61
CA SER A 292 9.69 -8.47 -20.68
C SER A 292 8.27 -7.87 -20.62
N GLY A 293 7.80 -7.48 -19.42
CA GLY A 293 6.44 -6.97 -19.24
C GLY A 293 5.40 -8.06 -18.97
N ALA A 294 5.77 -9.12 -18.25
CA ALA A 294 4.79 -10.09 -17.76
C ALA A 294 3.73 -9.38 -16.89
N ILE A 295 2.44 -9.79 -17.02
CA ILE A 295 1.30 -9.20 -16.32
C ILE A 295 1.55 -9.06 -14.81
N GLN A 296 2.21 -10.05 -14.21
CA GLN A 296 2.53 -10.03 -12.78
C GLN A 296 3.55 -8.95 -12.41
N HIS A 297 4.40 -8.52 -13.35
CA HIS A 297 5.33 -7.41 -13.14
C HIS A 297 4.60 -6.08 -13.36
N LEU A 298 3.83 -5.97 -14.44
CA LEU A 298 3.05 -4.79 -14.78
C LEU A 298 2.12 -4.38 -13.62
N ALA A 299 1.41 -5.33 -13.02
CA ALA A 299 0.55 -5.11 -11.86
C ALA A 299 1.26 -4.47 -10.63
N GLY A 300 2.58 -4.40 -10.64
CA GLY A 300 3.37 -3.75 -9.59
C GLY A 300 3.93 -2.39 -9.97
N MET A 301 3.81 -1.93 -11.24
CA MET A 301 4.44 -0.68 -11.67
C MET A 301 3.66 0.13 -12.73
N GLU A 302 2.59 -0.42 -13.30
CA GLU A 302 1.82 0.22 -14.38
C GLU A 302 1.21 1.59 -14.02
N GLU A 303 1.04 1.87 -12.72
CA GLU A 303 0.55 3.15 -12.20
C GLU A 303 1.66 4.21 -12.03
N SER A 304 2.87 3.95 -12.53
CA SER A 304 3.95 4.94 -12.53
C SER A 304 3.59 6.14 -13.42
N ASP A 305 4.03 7.36 -13.04
CA ASP A 305 3.67 8.56 -13.82
C ASP A 305 4.31 8.56 -15.22
N ILE A 306 5.55 8.05 -15.34
CA ILE A 306 6.27 7.89 -16.63
C ILE A 306 6.98 6.54 -16.61
N ILE A 307 6.81 5.76 -17.67
CA ILE A 307 7.47 4.47 -17.87
C ILE A 307 8.42 4.55 -19.07
N VAL A 308 9.70 4.30 -18.83
CA VAL A 308 10.75 4.23 -19.86
C VAL A 308 11.23 2.80 -20.01
N ALA A 309 10.98 2.16 -21.15
CA ALA A 309 11.38 0.77 -21.40
C ALA A 309 12.59 0.67 -22.31
N ILE A 310 13.55 -0.18 -21.94
CA ILE A 310 14.71 -0.55 -22.78
C ILE A 310 14.74 -2.06 -22.88
N ASN A 311 14.51 -2.58 -24.09
CA ASN A 311 14.57 -4.01 -24.37
C ASN A 311 15.11 -4.25 -25.79
N LYS A 312 15.79 -5.37 -26.00
CA LYS A 312 16.25 -5.80 -27.32
C LYS A 312 15.16 -6.43 -28.19
N ASP A 313 14.12 -6.95 -27.54
CA ASP A 313 12.97 -7.58 -28.17
C ASP A 313 11.88 -6.52 -28.37
N GLU A 314 11.65 -6.13 -29.63
CA GLU A 314 10.64 -5.13 -30.01
C GLU A 314 9.20 -5.56 -29.72
N SER A 315 8.98 -6.89 -29.62
CA SER A 315 7.67 -7.47 -29.32
C SER A 315 7.40 -7.65 -27.84
N ALA A 316 8.32 -7.20 -26.97
CA ALA A 316 8.16 -7.35 -25.53
C ALA A 316 6.96 -6.57 -25.00
N PRO A 317 6.01 -7.20 -24.27
CA PRO A 317 4.80 -6.54 -23.74
C PRO A 317 5.03 -5.32 -22.88
N ILE A 318 6.26 -5.11 -22.39
CA ILE A 318 6.59 -3.90 -21.62
C ILE A 318 6.39 -2.63 -22.46
N PHE A 319 6.53 -2.71 -23.78
CA PHE A 319 6.34 -1.57 -24.66
C PHE A 319 4.87 -1.13 -24.81
N ASP A 320 3.91 -2.04 -24.51
CA ASP A 320 2.49 -1.72 -24.55
C ASP A 320 2.06 -0.73 -23.47
N VAL A 321 2.85 -0.65 -22.37
CA VAL A 321 2.59 0.25 -21.23
C VAL A 321 3.63 1.36 -21.08
N ALA A 322 4.66 1.38 -21.92
CA ALA A 322 5.75 2.35 -21.85
C ALA A 322 5.37 3.67 -22.54
N ASP A 323 5.59 4.80 -21.88
CA ASP A 323 5.50 6.14 -22.50
C ASP A 323 6.66 6.37 -23.48
N TYR A 324 7.83 5.82 -23.15
CA TYR A 324 9.03 5.88 -24.00
C TYR A 324 9.66 4.50 -24.12
N GLY A 325 9.77 4.00 -25.35
CA GLY A 325 10.37 2.71 -25.66
C GLY A 325 11.66 2.87 -26.47
N VAL A 326 12.71 2.18 -26.07
CA VAL A 326 13.98 2.09 -26.82
C VAL A 326 14.29 0.63 -27.10
N VAL A 327 14.23 0.24 -28.39
CA VAL A 327 14.59 -1.10 -28.83
C VAL A 327 16.10 -1.17 -29.05
N GLY A 328 16.82 -1.99 -28.27
CA GLY A 328 18.26 -2.17 -28.44
C GLY A 328 18.98 -2.81 -27.27
N ASP A 329 20.30 -2.84 -27.37
CA ASP A 329 21.17 -3.44 -26.37
C ASP A 329 21.34 -2.51 -25.16
N LEU A 330 20.80 -2.92 -24.01
CA LEU A 330 20.88 -2.18 -22.76
C LEU A 330 22.34 -1.87 -22.33
N ASN A 331 23.29 -2.75 -22.65
CA ASN A 331 24.70 -2.55 -22.30
C ASN A 331 25.36 -1.38 -23.07
N LYS A 332 24.74 -0.94 -24.16
CA LYS A 332 25.14 0.26 -24.92
C LYS A 332 24.31 1.48 -24.55
N ILE A 333 22.98 1.28 -24.50
CA ILE A 333 22.01 2.38 -24.31
C ILE A 333 22.10 2.96 -22.91
N VAL A 334 22.15 2.12 -21.86
CA VAL A 334 22.12 2.61 -20.48
C VAL A 334 23.36 3.46 -20.12
N PRO A 335 24.59 3.05 -20.46
CA PRO A 335 25.75 3.93 -20.24
C PRO A 335 25.66 5.24 -21.01
N MET A 336 25.23 5.24 -22.28
CA MET A 336 25.05 6.45 -23.08
C MET A 336 24.01 7.39 -22.45
N LEU A 337 22.89 6.83 -21.95
CA LEU A 337 21.86 7.60 -21.26
C LEU A 337 22.42 8.21 -19.96
N THR A 338 23.20 7.44 -19.21
CA THR A 338 23.82 7.90 -17.97
C THR A 338 24.75 9.08 -18.22
N GLU A 339 25.58 9.03 -19.25
CA GLU A 339 26.47 10.11 -19.67
C GLU A 339 25.67 11.38 -20.05
N LYS A 340 24.66 11.23 -20.89
CA LYS A 340 23.79 12.35 -21.31
C LYS A 340 23.08 13.01 -20.13
N ILE A 341 22.63 12.24 -19.15
CA ILE A 341 22.00 12.78 -17.93
C ILE A 341 23.02 13.57 -17.10
N LYS A 342 24.27 13.05 -16.96
CA LYS A 342 25.33 13.76 -16.25
C LYS A 342 25.68 15.08 -16.93
N GLU A 343 25.80 15.08 -18.27
CA GLU A 343 26.04 16.28 -19.08
C GLU A 343 24.92 17.32 -18.88
N ALA A 344 23.65 16.88 -18.98
CA ALA A 344 22.50 17.77 -18.79
C ALA A 344 22.42 18.37 -17.38
N LYS A 345 22.73 17.59 -16.35
CA LYS A 345 22.78 18.07 -14.96
C LYS A 345 23.92 19.06 -14.74
N ALA A 346 25.08 18.86 -15.37
CA ALA A 346 26.20 19.78 -15.30
C ALA A 346 25.86 21.12 -15.99
N ALA A 347 25.20 21.07 -17.15
CA ALA A 347 24.74 22.27 -17.86
C ALA A 347 23.68 23.05 -17.05
N ALA A 348 22.75 22.37 -16.39
CA ALA A 348 21.70 22.99 -15.57
C ALA A 348 22.23 23.63 -14.27
N LYS A 349 23.40 23.20 -13.77
CA LYS A 349 24.07 23.85 -12.61
C LYS A 349 24.86 25.11 -12.98
N ASN A 350 25.15 25.30 -14.27
CA ASN A 350 25.95 26.43 -14.76
C ASN A 350 25.06 27.56 -15.33
N ASN A 351 23.75 27.38 -15.37
CA ASN A 351 22.72 28.38 -15.67
C ASN A 351 21.97 28.79 -14.38
#